data_f53dea50ac42d6ba19ecc1f1808201ac
#
_entry.id   f53dea50ac42d6ba19ecc1f1808201ac
#
_cell.length_a   1.000
_cell.length_b   1.000
_cell.length_c   1.000
_cell.angle_alpha   90.00
_cell.angle_beta   90.00
_cell.angle_gamma   90.00
#
_symmetry.space_group_name_H-M   'P 1'
#
loop_
_entity.id
_entity.type
_entity.pdbx_description
1 polymer ?
#
loop_
_entity_poly.entity_id
_entity_poly.type
_entity_poly.pdbx_seq_one_letter_code
_entity_poly.pdbx_strand_id
1 'polypeptide(L)'
;MNASRYSLGRSVRIGSLVASSLLLLVVPAIAAQDDANEAHPAHIHSGTCDQLGDVVYPLADVAHPTGEEMGAAGGHAIKVSEQNHVDVPLQEILDGGHAINVHLSAEEIGTYIACGNIGGIVHERENGEGMEVTIALAELNDSGHVGIAWLGDDGEGGTNVSIALIEPEAMSSGGAAAEATPAA
;
A
#
# COMPACT_ATOMS: atom_id res chain seq x y z
N MET A 1 -43.88 -13.13 90.20
CA MET A 1 -43.77 -11.69 89.95
C MET A 1 -42.39 -11.42 89.43
N ASN A 2 -42.15 -11.51 88.12
CA ASN A 2 -40.92 -11.01 87.56
C ASN A 2 -41.14 -10.81 86.07
N ALA A 3 -41.14 -9.58 85.66
CA ALA A 3 -41.30 -9.18 84.29
C ALA A 3 -39.93 -9.23 83.56
N SER A 4 -39.79 -10.10 82.58
CA SER A 4 -38.63 -10.14 81.72
C SER A 4 -38.85 -9.29 80.50
N ARG A 5 -38.01 -8.31 80.30
CA ARG A 5 -38.02 -7.41 79.15
C ARG A 5 -37.15 -8.04 78.00
N TYR A 6 -37.76 -8.33 76.83
CA TYR A 6 -37.03 -8.72 75.65
C TYR A 6 -36.63 -7.47 74.87
N SER A 7 -35.31 -7.32 74.67
CA SER A 7 -34.72 -6.31 73.80
C SER A 7 -34.61 -6.87 72.36
N LEU A 8 -35.28 -6.22 71.41
CA LEU A 8 -35.10 -6.53 69.99
C LEU A 8 -33.85 -5.83 69.44
N GLY A 9 -32.82 -6.63 69.19
CA GLY A 9 -31.64 -6.17 68.45
C GLY A 9 -31.92 -6.06 66.96
N ARG A 10 -31.90 -4.84 66.41
CA ARG A 10 -31.93 -4.60 64.95
C ARG A 10 -30.52 -4.88 64.34
N SER A 11 -30.38 -5.97 63.60
CA SER A 11 -29.21 -6.24 62.79
C SER A 11 -29.27 -5.41 61.51
N VAL A 12 -28.36 -4.44 61.39
CA VAL A 12 -28.12 -3.70 60.14
C VAL A 12 -27.16 -4.57 59.27
N ARG A 13 -27.67 -5.07 58.18
CA ARG A 13 -26.83 -5.73 57.14
C ARG A 13 -26.29 -4.65 56.25
N ILE A 14 -25.00 -4.39 56.35
CA ILE A 14 -24.24 -3.55 55.41
C ILE A 14 -23.96 -4.43 54.17
N GLY A 15 -24.70 -4.18 53.09
CA GLY A 15 -24.44 -4.80 51.81
C GLY A 15 -23.22 -4.13 51.14
N SER A 16 -22.11 -4.88 51.02
CA SER A 16 -20.93 -4.45 50.27
C SER A 16 -21.24 -4.56 48.79
N LEU A 17 -21.46 -3.40 48.12
CA LEU A 17 -21.48 -3.31 46.67
C LEU A 17 -20.04 -3.33 46.16
N VAL A 18 -19.59 -4.48 45.64
CA VAL A 18 -18.35 -4.59 44.88
C VAL A 18 -18.62 -4.06 43.47
N ALA A 19 -18.25 -2.81 43.23
CA ALA A 19 -18.25 -2.23 41.90
C ALA A 19 -17.01 -2.79 41.12
N SER A 20 -17.23 -3.80 40.30
CA SER A 20 -16.21 -4.28 39.35
C SER A 20 -16.07 -3.27 38.22
N SER A 21 -15.07 -2.41 38.32
CA SER A 21 -14.67 -1.51 37.21
C SER A 21 -13.95 -2.34 36.15
N LEU A 22 -14.67 -2.63 35.07
CA LEU A 22 -14.09 -3.23 33.87
C LEU A 22 -13.24 -2.16 33.16
N LEU A 23 -11.92 -2.21 33.35
CA LEU A 23 -10.98 -1.33 32.67
C LEU A 23 -10.85 -1.83 31.23
N LEU A 24 -11.56 -1.21 30.29
CA LEU A 24 -11.35 -1.41 28.86
C LEU A 24 -9.99 -0.84 28.49
N LEU A 25 -8.99 -1.70 28.31
CA LEU A 25 -7.73 -1.36 27.69
C LEU A 25 -8.01 -1.05 26.20
N VAL A 26 -8.17 0.21 25.87
CA VAL A 26 -8.11 0.70 24.49
C VAL A 26 -6.65 0.61 24.09
N VAL A 27 -6.28 -0.47 23.39
CA VAL A 27 -4.99 -0.56 22.71
C VAL A 27 -5.11 0.37 21.49
N PRO A 28 -4.35 1.47 21.39
CA PRO A 28 -4.32 2.23 20.14
C PRO A 28 -3.76 1.29 19.07
N ALA A 29 -4.50 1.09 17.99
CA ALA A 29 -3.94 0.57 16.78
C ALA A 29 -2.91 1.62 16.32
N ILE A 30 -1.63 1.31 16.44
CA ILE A 30 -0.57 2.07 15.78
C ILE A 30 -0.75 1.71 14.31
N ALA A 31 -1.49 2.52 13.55
CA ALA A 31 -1.39 2.52 12.11
C ALA A 31 0.09 2.83 11.82
N ALA A 32 0.76 1.97 11.08
CA ALA A 32 2.06 2.30 10.51
C ALA A 32 1.84 3.62 9.76
N GLN A 33 2.49 4.69 10.23
CA GLN A 33 2.48 5.96 9.52
C GLN A 33 3.51 5.78 8.41
N ASP A 34 3.01 5.65 7.19
CA ASP A 34 3.84 5.78 6.01
C ASP A 34 4.45 7.19 6.04
N ASP A 35 5.77 7.24 6.17
CA ASP A 35 6.47 8.53 6.05
C ASP A 35 6.37 8.93 4.58
N ALA A 36 5.64 10.01 4.28
CA ALA A 36 5.41 10.47 2.91
C ALA A 36 6.71 10.61 2.08
N ASN A 37 7.86 10.61 2.71
CA ASN A 37 9.16 10.68 2.07
C ASN A 37 9.90 9.33 2.01
N GLU A 38 9.30 8.24 2.49
CA GLU A 38 9.92 6.92 2.47
C GLU A 38 9.89 6.31 1.07
N ALA A 39 10.99 5.66 0.69
CA ALA A 39 11.07 4.90 -0.54
C ALA A 39 10.55 3.46 -0.33
N HIS A 40 9.82 2.94 -1.29
CA HIS A 40 9.22 1.61 -1.23
C HIS A 40 10.01 0.63 -2.09
N PRO A 41 10.67 -0.37 -1.50
CA PRO A 41 11.32 -1.42 -2.28
C PRO A 41 10.35 -2.12 -3.23
N ALA A 42 10.81 -2.41 -4.44
CA ALA A 42 10.02 -3.09 -5.47
C ALA A 42 10.80 -4.23 -6.09
N HIS A 43 10.10 -5.31 -6.41
CA HIS A 43 10.70 -6.50 -6.99
C HIS A 43 9.75 -7.18 -7.99
N ILE A 44 10.34 -7.89 -8.96
CA ILE A 44 9.62 -8.93 -9.70
C ILE A 44 9.82 -10.25 -8.96
N HIS A 45 8.72 -10.88 -8.59
CA HIS A 45 8.66 -12.18 -7.94
C HIS A 45 8.21 -13.26 -8.91
N SER A 46 8.64 -14.49 -8.70
CA SER A 46 7.99 -15.66 -9.28
C SER A 46 6.59 -15.84 -8.67
N GLY A 47 5.66 -16.42 -9.44
CA GLY A 47 4.29 -16.64 -8.99
C GLY A 47 3.37 -15.44 -9.23
N THR A 48 2.29 -15.38 -8.47
CA THR A 48 1.23 -14.37 -8.61
C THR A 48 1.04 -13.59 -7.32
N CYS A 49 0.29 -12.48 -7.37
CA CYS A 49 -0.02 -11.68 -6.18
C CYS A 49 -0.73 -12.48 -5.07
N ASP A 50 -1.49 -13.52 -5.42
CA ASP A 50 -2.12 -14.43 -4.45
C ASP A 50 -1.10 -15.38 -3.79
N GLN A 51 0.01 -15.66 -4.47
CA GLN A 51 1.06 -16.55 -4.01
C GLN A 51 2.41 -16.14 -4.58
N LEU A 52 3.01 -15.13 -3.97
CA LEU A 52 4.36 -14.67 -4.33
C LEU A 52 5.41 -15.70 -3.92
N GLY A 53 6.30 -16.00 -4.85
CA GLY A 53 7.49 -16.82 -4.62
C GLY A 53 8.73 -15.97 -4.37
N ASP A 54 9.88 -16.49 -4.75
CA ASP A 54 11.17 -15.82 -4.57
C ASP A 54 11.28 -14.55 -5.45
N VAL A 55 12.08 -13.58 -5.00
CA VAL A 55 12.49 -12.44 -5.84
C VAL A 55 13.36 -12.96 -6.98
N VAL A 56 12.94 -12.67 -8.21
CA VAL A 56 13.69 -13.05 -9.42
C VAL A 56 14.47 -11.87 -10.01
N TYR A 57 13.89 -10.68 -9.98
CA TYR A 57 14.56 -9.45 -10.44
C TYR A 57 14.32 -8.32 -9.45
N PRO A 58 15.38 -7.79 -8.80
CA PRO A 58 15.28 -6.58 -8.01
C PRO A 58 15.06 -5.37 -8.91
N LEU A 59 14.25 -4.42 -8.44
CA LEU A 59 14.02 -3.13 -9.10
C LEU A 59 14.54 -2.00 -8.20
N ALA A 60 14.68 -0.81 -8.75
CA ALA A 60 14.93 0.37 -7.93
C ALA A 60 13.71 0.68 -7.06
N ASP A 61 13.95 1.27 -5.90
CA ASP A 61 12.87 1.66 -4.99
C ASP A 61 11.92 2.67 -5.66
N VAL A 62 10.65 2.57 -5.32
CA VAL A 62 9.63 3.52 -5.74
C VAL A 62 9.68 4.72 -4.79
N ALA A 63 10.10 5.88 -5.29
CA ALA A 63 10.35 7.07 -4.49
C ALA A 63 9.81 8.33 -5.18
N HIS A 64 9.70 9.42 -4.44
CA HIS A 64 9.36 10.71 -5.04
C HIS A 64 10.40 11.12 -6.08
N PRO A 65 9.97 11.54 -7.28
CA PRO A 65 10.89 12.02 -8.29
C PRO A 65 11.57 13.29 -7.79
N THR A 66 12.85 13.43 -8.14
CA THR A 66 13.63 14.64 -7.82
C THR A 66 13.57 15.60 -8.99
N GLY A 67 13.48 16.91 -8.70
CA GLY A 67 13.45 17.94 -9.73
C GLY A 67 12.73 19.19 -9.29
N GLU A 68 12.58 20.12 -10.21
CA GLU A 68 11.85 21.38 -10.00
C GLU A 68 10.38 21.17 -10.39
N GLU A 69 9.45 21.49 -9.50
CA GLU A 69 8.03 21.45 -9.81
C GLU A 69 7.67 22.52 -10.85
N MET A 70 6.97 22.11 -11.89
CA MET A 70 6.57 22.98 -12.99
C MET A 70 5.10 22.73 -13.34
N GLY A 71 4.47 23.72 -13.94
CA GLY A 71 3.11 23.63 -14.46
C GLY A 71 2.06 24.17 -13.50
N ALA A 72 0.92 23.48 -13.39
CA ALA A 72 -0.20 23.94 -12.57
C ALA A 72 0.09 23.76 -11.08
N ALA A 73 -0.24 24.77 -10.27
CA ALA A 73 -0.15 24.67 -8.82
C ALA A 73 -1.14 23.60 -8.30
N GLY A 74 -0.71 22.84 -7.30
CA GLY A 74 -1.52 21.78 -6.69
C GLY A 74 -1.54 20.47 -7.48
N GLY A 75 -0.60 20.29 -8.41
CA GLY A 75 -0.32 18.96 -8.95
C GLY A 75 0.18 18.02 -7.84
N HIS A 76 -0.32 16.79 -7.81
CA HIS A 76 0.14 15.80 -6.86
C HIS A 76 1.29 15.00 -7.48
N ALA A 77 2.42 14.95 -6.78
CA ALA A 77 3.50 14.06 -7.14
C ALA A 77 3.08 12.61 -6.87
N ILE A 78 3.52 11.73 -7.73
CA ILE A 78 3.44 10.28 -7.52
C ILE A 78 4.83 9.76 -7.21
N LYS A 79 4.94 8.65 -6.48
CA LYS A 79 6.23 7.95 -6.36
C LYS A 79 6.48 7.13 -7.63
N VAL A 80 7.72 7.11 -8.08
CA VAL A 80 8.11 6.41 -9.30
C VAL A 80 9.35 5.56 -9.08
N SER A 81 9.44 4.46 -9.81
CA SER A 81 10.66 3.69 -10.02
C SER A 81 10.90 3.63 -11.52
N GLU A 82 11.97 4.22 -11.98
CA GLU A 82 12.28 4.37 -13.40
C GLU A 82 13.67 3.79 -13.72
N GLN A 83 13.90 3.57 -15.00
CA GLN A 83 15.20 3.11 -15.53
C GLN A 83 15.64 1.75 -14.95
N ASN A 84 14.70 0.90 -14.57
CA ASN A 84 15.02 -0.48 -14.24
C ASN A 84 15.28 -1.24 -15.53
N HIS A 85 16.40 -1.93 -15.57
CA HIS A 85 16.77 -2.81 -16.66
C HIS A 85 16.90 -4.24 -16.14
N VAL A 86 16.23 -5.15 -16.82
CA VAL A 86 16.26 -6.59 -16.54
C VAL A 86 16.85 -7.29 -17.74
N ASP A 87 17.94 -8.06 -17.54
CA ASP A 87 18.74 -8.68 -18.60
C ASP A 87 18.05 -9.92 -19.24
N VAL A 88 16.73 -9.87 -19.43
CA VAL A 88 15.97 -10.90 -20.14
C VAL A 88 14.87 -10.25 -21.00
N PRO A 89 14.49 -10.86 -22.12
CA PRO A 89 13.40 -10.37 -22.97
C PRO A 89 12.06 -10.35 -22.23
N LEU A 90 11.18 -9.40 -22.56
CA LEU A 90 9.84 -9.33 -21.99
C LEU A 90 9.05 -10.64 -22.17
N GLN A 91 9.25 -11.34 -23.29
CA GLN A 91 8.60 -12.64 -23.52
C GLN A 91 8.94 -13.67 -22.42
N GLU A 92 10.20 -13.70 -21.96
CA GLU A 92 10.61 -14.62 -20.89
C GLU A 92 9.93 -14.27 -19.55
N ILE A 93 9.81 -12.99 -19.25
CA ILE A 93 9.07 -12.51 -18.05
C ILE A 93 7.60 -12.89 -18.15
N LEU A 94 6.97 -12.72 -19.31
CA LEU A 94 5.56 -13.08 -19.54
C LEU A 94 5.31 -14.59 -19.41
N ASP A 95 6.22 -15.41 -19.95
CA ASP A 95 6.09 -16.86 -19.92
C ASP A 95 6.39 -17.47 -18.53
N GLY A 96 7.16 -16.76 -17.71
CA GLY A 96 7.60 -17.23 -16.40
C GLY A 96 6.53 -17.18 -15.29
N GLY A 97 5.44 -16.47 -15.52
CA GLY A 97 4.38 -16.31 -14.51
C GLY A 97 4.89 -15.51 -13.31
N HIS A 98 5.06 -14.21 -13.49
CA HIS A 98 5.63 -13.30 -12.51
C HIS A 98 4.64 -12.22 -12.05
N ALA A 99 4.95 -11.59 -10.92
CA ALA A 99 4.25 -10.42 -10.41
C ALA A 99 5.23 -9.35 -9.95
N ILE A 100 4.86 -8.08 -10.12
CA ILE A 100 5.54 -6.96 -9.45
C ILE A 100 4.89 -6.77 -8.09
N ASN A 101 5.73 -6.71 -7.05
CA ASN A 101 5.31 -6.41 -5.69
C ASN A 101 6.06 -5.20 -5.16
N VAL A 102 5.34 -4.32 -4.45
CA VAL A 102 5.88 -3.14 -3.77
C VAL A 102 5.71 -3.34 -2.27
N HIS A 103 6.78 -3.08 -1.52
CA HIS A 103 6.85 -3.25 -0.07
C HIS A 103 6.67 -1.91 0.65
N LEU A 104 6.28 -1.95 1.93
CA LEU A 104 6.07 -0.75 2.72
C LEU A 104 7.37 0.04 2.90
N SER A 105 8.43 -0.62 3.36
CA SER A 105 9.73 0.00 3.55
C SER A 105 10.85 -1.06 3.57
N ALA A 106 12.09 -0.63 3.62
CA ALA A 106 13.23 -1.53 3.77
C ALA A 106 13.23 -2.23 5.14
N GLU A 107 12.77 -1.56 6.20
CA GLU A 107 12.64 -2.09 7.55
C GLU A 107 11.45 -3.06 7.66
N GLU A 108 10.40 -2.82 6.91
CA GLU A 108 9.17 -3.63 6.88
C GLU A 108 8.98 -4.34 5.53
N ILE A 109 10.06 -4.92 5.02
CA ILE A 109 10.10 -5.61 3.72
C ILE A 109 9.09 -6.77 3.60
N GLY A 110 8.61 -7.29 4.72
CA GLY A 110 7.56 -8.31 4.76
C GLY A 110 6.14 -7.77 4.59
N THR A 111 5.95 -6.45 4.63
CA THR A 111 4.66 -5.79 4.46
C THR A 111 4.51 -5.34 3.01
N TYR A 112 3.55 -5.93 2.32
CA TYR A 112 3.26 -5.64 0.90
C TYR A 112 2.17 -4.58 0.80
N ILE A 113 2.38 -3.55 -0.03
CA ILE A 113 1.43 -2.43 -0.18
C ILE A 113 0.73 -2.41 -1.53
N ALA A 114 1.37 -2.91 -2.58
CA ALA A 114 0.74 -3.02 -3.90
C ALA A 114 1.32 -4.19 -4.69
N CYS A 115 0.50 -4.83 -5.52
CA CYS A 115 0.94 -5.94 -6.36
C CYS A 115 0.17 -5.99 -7.69
N GLY A 116 0.85 -6.44 -8.75
CA GLY A 116 0.25 -6.69 -10.06
C GLY A 116 0.87 -7.89 -10.75
N ASN A 117 0.03 -8.82 -11.21
CA ASN A 117 0.49 -9.93 -12.04
C ASN A 117 0.96 -9.42 -13.39
N ILE A 118 2.15 -9.84 -13.83
CA ILE A 118 2.71 -9.44 -15.14
C ILE A 118 2.01 -10.24 -16.22
N GLY A 119 1.20 -9.54 -17.03
CA GLY A 119 0.43 -10.13 -18.11
C GLY A 119 -0.69 -9.21 -18.58
N GLY A 120 -1.43 -9.62 -19.59
CA GLY A 120 -2.53 -8.85 -20.14
C GLY A 120 -2.43 -8.67 -21.64
N ILE A 121 -2.83 -7.49 -22.15
CA ILE A 121 -2.73 -7.19 -23.58
C ILE A 121 -1.33 -6.66 -23.86
N VAL A 122 -0.58 -7.43 -24.64
CA VAL A 122 0.75 -7.06 -25.11
C VAL A 122 0.60 -6.31 -26.43
N HIS A 123 1.33 -5.21 -26.58
CA HIS A 123 1.37 -4.40 -27.79
C HIS A 123 2.74 -4.51 -28.45
N GLU A 124 2.78 -4.50 -29.77
CA GLU A 124 4.00 -4.19 -30.50
C GLU A 124 4.26 -2.69 -30.42
N ARG A 125 5.50 -2.30 -30.12
CA ARG A 125 5.87 -0.88 -30.05
C ARG A 125 5.82 -0.26 -31.45
N GLU A 126 5.37 0.99 -31.54
CA GLU A 126 5.17 1.68 -32.81
C GLU A 126 6.45 1.79 -33.66
N ASN A 127 7.61 1.79 -33.03
CA ASN A 127 8.90 1.77 -33.72
C ASN A 127 9.31 0.39 -34.26
N GLY A 128 8.53 -0.68 -33.97
CA GLY A 128 8.83 -2.06 -34.36
C GLY A 128 9.97 -2.72 -33.58
N GLU A 129 10.39 -2.10 -32.48
CA GLU A 129 11.50 -2.59 -31.64
C GLU A 129 10.98 -3.32 -30.38
N GLY A 130 10.24 -4.40 -30.58
CA GLY A 130 9.82 -5.28 -29.50
C GLY A 130 8.40 -5.03 -28.99
N MET A 131 8.10 -5.63 -27.87
CA MET A 131 6.78 -5.65 -27.22
C MET A 131 6.75 -4.79 -25.98
N GLU A 132 5.53 -4.42 -25.55
CA GLU A 132 5.31 -3.77 -24.28
C GLU A 132 3.97 -4.20 -23.66
N VAL A 133 3.89 -4.09 -22.33
CA VAL A 133 2.68 -4.34 -21.54
C VAL A 133 2.59 -3.33 -20.41
N THR A 134 1.37 -2.90 -20.10
CA THR A 134 1.09 -2.10 -18.90
C THR A 134 0.13 -2.88 -18.01
N ILE A 135 0.47 -2.96 -16.74
CA ILE A 135 -0.30 -3.68 -15.72
C ILE A 135 -0.77 -2.74 -14.61
N ALA A 136 -1.88 -3.05 -13.97
CA ALA A 136 -2.30 -2.38 -12.75
C ALA A 136 -1.62 -3.01 -11.53
N LEU A 137 -1.25 -2.18 -10.57
CA LEU A 137 -0.85 -2.58 -9.23
C LEU A 137 -2.03 -2.32 -8.30
N ALA A 138 -2.64 -3.39 -7.81
CA ALA A 138 -3.75 -3.31 -6.86
C ALA A 138 -3.21 -3.20 -5.44
N GLU A 139 -3.97 -2.51 -4.60
CA GLU A 139 -3.70 -2.39 -3.18
C GLU A 139 -3.60 -3.75 -2.49
N LEU A 140 -2.69 -3.87 -1.52
CA LEU A 140 -2.60 -4.98 -0.57
C LEU A 140 -2.64 -4.46 0.87
N ASN A 141 -3.18 -5.28 1.76
CA ASN A 141 -3.19 -5.06 3.22
C ASN A 141 -3.83 -3.73 3.66
N ASP A 142 -4.87 -3.28 2.96
CA ASP A 142 -5.58 -2.02 3.24
C ASP A 142 -4.62 -0.80 3.30
N SER A 143 -3.56 -0.85 2.50
CA SER A 143 -2.53 0.20 2.45
C SER A 143 -3.00 1.48 1.77
N GLY A 144 -4.03 1.38 0.92
CA GLY A 144 -4.52 2.47 0.09
C GLY A 144 -3.63 2.79 -1.13
N HIS A 145 -2.50 2.08 -1.32
CA HIS A 145 -1.60 2.30 -2.45
C HIS A 145 -2.11 1.58 -3.69
N VAL A 146 -2.15 2.28 -4.80
CA VAL A 146 -2.45 1.71 -6.12
C VAL A 146 -1.48 2.26 -7.15
N GLY A 147 -1.32 1.57 -8.27
CA GLY A 147 -0.37 2.06 -9.27
C GLY A 147 -0.51 1.38 -10.62
N ILE A 148 0.46 1.67 -11.46
CA ILE A 148 0.67 0.99 -12.74
C ILE A 148 2.15 0.65 -12.87
N ALA A 149 2.45 -0.43 -13.61
CA ALA A 149 3.79 -0.70 -14.08
C ALA A 149 3.75 -0.90 -15.60
N TRP A 150 4.75 -0.36 -16.25
CA TRP A 150 5.02 -0.55 -17.67
C TRP A 150 6.29 -1.39 -17.83
N LEU A 151 6.24 -2.37 -18.71
CA LEU A 151 7.37 -3.21 -19.11
C LEU A 151 7.47 -3.18 -20.63
N GLY A 152 8.65 -3.00 -21.15
CA GLY A 152 8.89 -2.99 -22.60
C GLY A 152 10.28 -3.49 -22.98
N ASP A 153 10.36 -4.25 -24.09
CA ASP A 153 11.66 -4.66 -24.64
C ASP A 153 12.54 -3.44 -24.87
N ASP A 154 13.85 -3.57 -24.62
CA ASP A 154 14.83 -2.51 -24.83
C ASP A 154 15.41 -2.47 -26.26
N GLY A 155 15.11 -3.48 -27.07
CA GLY A 155 15.66 -3.67 -28.42
C GLY A 155 17.03 -4.36 -28.45
N GLU A 156 17.62 -4.68 -27.29
CA GLU A 156 18.94 -5.31 -27.14
C GLU A 156 18.85 -6.69 -26.46
N GLY A 157 17.64 -7.12 -26.12
CA GLY A 157 17.35 -8.43 -25.52
C GLY A 157 17.07 -8.39 -24.02
N GLY A 158 16.91 -7.20 -23.47
CA GLY A 158 16.48 -6.94 -22.10
C GLY A 158 15.09 -6.32 -22.05
N THR A 159 14.63 -6.06 -20.84
CA THR A 159 13.34 -5.42 -20.53
C THR A 159 13.54 -4.21 -19.64
N ASN A 160 13.03 -3.06 -20.06
CA ASN A 160 12.91 -1.88 -19.22
C ASN A 160 11.60 -1.93 -18.41
N VAL A 161 11.65 -1.55 -17.15
CA VAL A 161 10.51 -1.52 -16.24
C VAL A 161 10.38 -0.15 -15.60
N SER A 162 9.16 0.37 -15.56
CA SER A 162 8.83 1.61 -14.83
C SER A 162 7.58 1.39 -13.99
N ILE A 163 7.60 1.90 -12.76
CA ILE A 163 6.47 1.85 -11.83
C ILE A 163 6.06 3.27 -11.49
N ALA A 164 4.75 3.51 -11.46
CA ALA A 164 4.15 4.73 -10.91
C ALA A 164 3.16 4.33 -9.82
N LEU A 165 3.40 4.79 -8.58
CA LEU A 165 2.61 4.48 -7.40
C LEU A 165 1.86 5.73 -6.93
N ILE A 166 0.58 5.60 -6.67
CA ILE A 166 -0.29 6.63 -6.11
C ILE A 166 -0.49 6.32 -4.64
N GLU A 167 -0.15 7.27 -3.79
CA GLU A 167 -0.27 7.15 -2.35
C GLU A 167 -1.68 7.52 -1.85
N PRO A 168 -2.11 7.00 -0.69
CA PRO A 168 -3.46 7.25 -0.16
C PRO A 168 -3.75 8.74 0.09
N GLU A 169 -2.76 9.52 0.52
CA GLU A 169 -2.93 10.97 0.72
C GLU A 169 -3.20 11.71 -0.59
N ALA A 170 -2.53 11.31 -1.68
CA ALA A 170 -2.75 11.91 -3.00
C ALA A 170 -4.18 11.69 -3.49
N MET A 171 -4.78 10.54 -3.17
CA MET A 171 -6.17 10.23 -3.51
C MET A 171 -7.17 11.01 -2.64
N SER A 172 -6.85 11.23 -1.36
CA SER A 172 -7.74 11.92 -0.42
C SER A 172 -7.79 13.44 -0.64
N SER A 173 -6.70 14.05 -1.06
CA SER A 173 -6.58 15.49 -1.29
C SER A 173 -7.22 15.96 -2.60
N GLY A 174 -7.40 15.07 -3.57
CA GLY A 174 -8.10 15.36 -4.85
C GLY A 174 -9.62 15.53 -4.72
N GLY A 175 -10.21 15.24 -3.56
CA GLY A 175 -11.65 15.28 -3.32
C GLY A 175 -12.23 16.65 -2.94
N ALA A 176 -11.43 17.70 -2.75
CA ALA A 176 -11.94 19.05 -2.61
C ALA A 176 -12.30 19.59 -4.00
N ALA A 177 -13.51 19.25 -4.47
CA ALA A 177 -14.06 19.85 -5.69
C ALA A 177 -13.97 21.38 -5.54
N ALA A 178 -13.14 22.01 -6.38
CA ALA A 178 -13.23 23.43 -6.59
C ALA A 178 -14.65 23.72 -7.07
N GLU A 179 -15.46 24.39 -6.25
CA GLU A 179 -16.75 24.91 -6.69
C GLU A 179 -16.48 25.80 -7.91
N ALA A 180 -16.85 25.29 -9.06
CA ALA A 180 -16.80 26.06 -10.29
C ALA A 180 -17.77 27.25 -10.12
N THR A 181 -17.22 28.43 -9.88
CA THR A 181 -17.98 29.67 -9.93
C THR A 181 -18.51 29.81 -11.35
N PRO A 182 -19.84 29.83 -11.58
CA PRO A 182 -20.37 30.01 -12.92
C PRO A 182 -19.93 31.37 -13.44
N ALA A 183 -19.34 31.38 -14.63
CA ALA A 183 -18.99 32.60 -15.32
C ALA A 183 -20.29 33.36 -15.64
N ALA A 184 -20.33 34.65 -15.26
CA ALA A 184 -21.42 35.59 -15.53
C ALA A 184 -21.46 36.01 -16.98
#